data_8c3e5d2ccd485cbe5c4e5c43e9977847
#
_entry.id   8c3e5d2ccd485cbe5c4e5c43e9977847
#
_cell.length_a   1.000
_cell.length_b   1.000
_cell.length_c   1.000
_cell.angle_alpha   90.00
_cell.angle_beta   90.00
_cell.angle_gamma   90.00
#
_symmetry.space_group_name_H-M   'P 1'
#
loop_
_entity.id
_entity.type
_entity.pdbx_description
1 polymer ?
#
loop_
_entity_poly.entity_id
_entity_poly.type
_entity_poly.pdbx_seq_one_letter_code
_entity_poly.pdbx_strand_id
1 'polypeptide(L)'
;MAIKKVAYDTRHLASCGITFDTEAAALKHLPDGDGGTDTAGPEWKVFDVDHDPATDYLLSYELNAAGNALVNPFAGKTIAEQTSLVVARELERKTAREKGVKKHQIKIHAGDAIEELEWKINRAKDIDAINGNTNALRAAYQEREDIRVKSNAAEAEVAALTSYDEVCAYDPRAYLTS
;
A
#
# COMPACT_ATOMS: atom_id res chain seq x y z
N MET A 1 -23.73 -18.09 -22.93
CA MET A 1 -22.88 -17.08 -22.27
C MET A 1 -22.48 -16.05 -23.31
N ALA A 2 -22.51 -14.79 -22.98
CA ALA A 2 -22.15 -13.73 -23.94
C ALA A 2 -20.83 -13.09 -23.47
N ILE A 3 -19.88 -12.94 -24.39
CA ILE A 3 -18.65 -12.20 -24.11
C ILE A 3 -19.02 -10.76 -23.81
N LYS A 4 -18.58 -10.25 -22.69
CA LYS A 4 -18.76 -8.87 -22.25
C LYS A 4 -17.40 -8.20 -22.07
N LYS A 5 -17.37 -6.89 -22.22
CA LYS A 5 -16.20 -6.07 -21.91
C LYS A 5 -16.22 -5.67 -20.45
N VAL A 6 -15.13 -5.87 -19.75
CA VAL A 6 -14.94 -5.45 -18.35
C VAL A 6 -13.70 -4.57 -18.28
N ALA A 7 -13.84 -3.39 -17.71
CA ALA A 7 -12.71 -2.52 -17.45
C ALA A 7 -12.05 -2.86 -16.10
N TYR A 8 -10.73 -2.83 -16.06
CA TYR A 8 -9.92 -3.16 -14.89
C TYR A 8 -8.89 -2.07 -14.62
N ASP A 9 -8.90 -1.54 -13.40
CA ASP A 9 -7.90 -0.58 -12.94
C ASP A 9 -6.66 -1.32 -12.46
N THR A 10 -5.56 -1.16 -13.17
CA THR A 10 -4.29 -1.82 -12.86
C THR A 10 -3.56 -1.23 -11.66
N ARG A 11 -3.91 0.00 -11.22
CA ARG A 11 -3.37 0.63 -10.00
C ARG A 11 -4.06 0.10 -8.76
N HIS A 12 -5.39 0.01 -8.81
CA HIS A 12 -6.19 -0.44 -7.67
C HIS A 12 -6.45 -1.95 -7.67
N LEU A 13 -6.03 -2.66 -8.74
CA LEU A 13 -6.20 -4.10 -8.92
C LEU A 13 -7.66 -4.56 -8.78
N ALA A 14 -8.57 -3.80 -9.40
CA ALA A 14 -10.00 -4.02 -9.28
C ALA A 14 -10.73 -3.86 -10.62
N SER A 15 -11.76 -4.66 -10.85
CA SER A 15 -12.69 -4.43 -11.97
C SER A 15 -13.62 -3.25 -11.66
N CYS A 16 -14.16 -2.61 -12.70
CA CYS A 16 -15.14 -1.51 -12.53
C CYS A 16 -16.51 -1.97 -12.01
N GLY A 17 -16.74 -3.28 -11.88
CA GLY A 17 -18.02 -3.84 -11.43
C GLY A 17 -19.18 -3.72 -12.42
N ILE A 18 -18.93 -3.35 -13.66
CA ILE A 18 -19.91 -3.15 -14.72
C ILE A 18 -19.43 -3.86 -15.98
N THR A 19 -20.37 -4.44 -16.76
CA THR A 19 -20.11 -4.98 -18.08
C THR A 19 -20.55 -4.03 -19.18
N PHE A 20 -19.84 -4.05 -20.30
CA PHE A 20 -20.15 -3.27 -21.49
C PHE A 20 -20.24 -4.19 -22.70
N ASP A 21 -20.99 -3.76 -23.73
CA ASP A 21 -21.09 -4.52 -24.98
C ASP A 21 -19.94 -4.23 -25.93
N THR A 22 -19.31 -3.05 -25.79
CA THR A 22 -18.19 -2.63 -26.64
C THR A 22 -17.08 -1.99 -25.79
N GLU A 23 -15.85 -2.05 -26.28
CA GLU A 23 -14.71 -1.38 -25.68
C GLU A 23 -14.90 0.14 -25.62
N ALA A 24 -15.44 0.73 -26.70
CA ALA A 24 -15.71 2.16 -26.75
C ALA A 24 -16.72 2.59 -25.67
N ALA A 25 -17.74 1.77 -25.36
CA ALA A 25 -18.67 2.04 -24.28
C ALA A 25 -17.98 1.96 -22.90
N ALA A 26 -17.08 1.00 -22.72
CA ALA A 26 -16.29 0.88 -21.49
C ALA A 26 -15.38 2.10 -21.27
N LEU A 27 -14.61 2.48 -22.29
CA LEU A 27 -13.69 3.62 -22.22
C LEU A 27 -14.42 4.95 -21.95
N LYS A 28 -15.61 5.12 -22.51
CA LYS A 28 -16.43 6.32 -22.30
C LYS A 28 -17.01 6.44 -20.90
N HIS A 29 -17.20 5.31 -20.21
CA HIS A 29 -17.78 5.28 -18.86
C HIS A 29 -16.72 5.49 -17.76
N LEU A 30 -15.46 5.23 -18.08
CA LEU A 30 -14.38 5.30 -17.08
C LEU A 30 -13.99 6.75 -16.79
N PRO A 31 -13.67 7.06 -15.52
CA PRO A 31 -13.14 8.38 -15.20
C PRO A 31 -11.80 8.55 -15.92
N ASP A 32 -11.75 9.50 -16.79
CA ASP A 32 -10.48 10.09 -17.23
C ASP A 32 -9.99 11.04 -16.13
N GLY A 33 -8.71 11.16 -15.99
CA GLY A 33 -8.13 12.08 -15.01
C GLY A 33 -8.55 13.56 -15.21
N ASP A 34 -9.24 13.90 -16.29
CA ASP A 34 -9.52 15.26 -16.74
C ASP A 34 -11.02 15.61 -16.83
N GLY A 35 -11.91 14.69 -16.44
CA GLY A 35 -13.34 14.99 -16.27
C GLY A 35 -14.11 15.29 -17.55
N GLY A 36 -13.81 14.67 -18.68
CA GLY A 36 -14.66 14.84 -19.86
C GLY A 36 -14.11 14.54 -21.23
N THR A 37 -12.97 13.94 -21.37
CA THR A 37 -12.51 13.44 -22.67
C THR A 37 -12.67 11.93 -22.77
N ASP A 38 -13.02 11.41 -23.92
CA ASP A 38 -13.35 9.99 -24.19
C ASP A 38 -12.15 9.00 -24.01
N THR A 39 -11.16 9.33 -23.18
CA THR A 39 -9.95 8.53 -22.99
C THR A 39 -9.78 8.17 -21.53
N ALA A 40 -10.02 6.91 -21.21
CA ALA A 40 -9.63 6.35 -19.91
C ALA A 40 -8.14 6.57 -19.67
N GLY A 41 -7.76 6.86 -18.41
CA GLY A 41 -6.36 6.96 -18.02
C GLY A 41 -5.60 5.65 -18.35
N PRO A 42 -4.27 5.69 -18.52
CA PRO A 42 -3.44 4.55 -18.97
C PRO A 42 -3.47 3.36 -18.00
N GLU A 43 -3.97 3.55 -16.82
CA GLU A 43 -4.16 2.49 -15.81
C GLU A 43 -5.37 1.59 -16.10
N TRP A 44 -6.31 2.05 -16.91
CA TRP A 44 -7.47 1.28 -17.25
C TRP A 44 -7.20 0.39 -18.46
N LYS A 45 -7.54 -0.89 -18.35
CA LYS A 45 -7.51 -1.85 -19.44
C LYS A 45 -8.87 -2.51 -19.57
N VAL A 46 -9.29 -2.75 -20.81
CA VAL A 46 -10.56 -3.40 -21.12
C VAL A 46 -10.28 -4.83 -21.58
N PHE A 47 -10.99 -5.78 -21.00
CA PHE A 47 -10.84 -7.21 -21.29
C PHE A 47 -12.15 -7.83 -21.75
N ASP A 48 -12.04 -8.84 -22.58
CA ASP A 48 -13.14 -9.76 -22.88
C ASP A 48 -13.30 -10.76 -21.74
N VAL A 49 -14.52 -10.89 -21.24
CA VAL A 49 -14.86 -11.79 -20.13
C VAL A 49 -16.11 -12.59 -20.53
N ASP A 50 -16.07 -13.91 -20.39
CA ASP A 50 -17.25 -14.75 -20.46
C ASP A 50 -17.95 -14.68 -19.10
N HIS A 51 -18.88 -13.73 -18.97
CA HIS A 51 -19.55 -13.39 -17.73
C HIS A 51 -20.97 -13.94 -17.70
N ASP A 52 -21.29 -14.71 -16.67
CA ASP A 52 -22.65 -15.13 -16.36
C ASP A 52 -23.13 -14.40 -15.09
N PRO A 53 -24.10 -13.47 -15.21
CA PRO A 53 -24.59 -12.72 -14.05
C PRO A 53 -25.28 -13.59 -12.99
N ALA A 54 -25.61 -14.84 -13.30
CA ALA A 54 -26.20 -15.78 -12.32
C ALA A 54 -25.15 -16.46 -11.44
N THR A 55 -23.88 -16.54 -11.90
CA THR A 55 -22.80 -17.27 -11.22
C THR A 55 -21.58 -16.42 -10.90
N ASP A 56 -21.40 -15.26 -11.54
CA ASP A 56 -20.19 -14.47 -11.43
C ASP A 56 -20.45 -13.10 -10.80
N TYR A 57 -19.71 -12.80 -9.74
CA TYR A 57 -19.66 -11.47 -9.17
C TYR A 57 -18.55 -10.64 -9.85
N LEU A 58 -18.91 -9.56 -10.53
CA LEU A 58 -17.99 -8.79 -11.36
C LEU A 58 -16.74 -8.28 -10.64
N LEU A 59 -16.85 -7.89 -9.38
CA LEU A 59 -15.71 -7.44 -8.58
C LEU A 59 -14.76 -8.58 -8.18
N SER A 60 -15.13 -9.85 -8.45
CA SER A 60 -14.24 -11.00 -8.21
C SER A 60 -13.10 -11.09 -9.22
N TYR A 61 -13.28 -10.53 -10.42
CA TYR A 61 -12.29 -10.67 -11.48
C TYR A 61 -10.94 -10.03 -11.16
N GLU A 62 -9.88 -10.75 -11.47
CA GLU A 62 -8.50 -10.33 -11.32
C GLU A 62 -7.70 -10.60 -12.59
N LEU A 63 -6.61 -9.87 -12.76
CA LEU A 63 -5.64 -10.18 -13.81
C LEU A 63 -4.99 -11.53 -13.56
N ASN A 64 -4.89 -12.35 -14.58
CA ASN A 64 -4.07 -13.56 -14.54
C ASN A 64 -2.58 -13.22 -14.35
N ALA A 65 -1.75 -14.21 -14.04
CA ALA A 65 -0.31 -14.01 -13.83
C ALA A 65 0.43 -13.41 -15.03
N ALA A 66 -0.09 -13.60 -16.25
CA ALA A 66 0.46 -13.01 -17.46
C ALA A 66 0.01 -11.55 -17.71
N GLY A 67 -0.98 -11.05 -16.95
CA GLY A 67 -1.50 -9.70 -17.09
C GLY A 67 -2.29 -9.43 -18.39
N ASN A 68 -2.75 -10.48 -19.07
CA ASN A 68 -3.39 -10.39 -20.38
C ASN A 68 -4.86 -10.86 -20.41
N ALA A 69 -5.40 -11.37 -19.32
CA ALA A 69 -6.80 -11.78 -19.21
C ALA A 69 -7.32 -11.57 -17.78
N LEU A 70 -8.63 -11.34 -17.65
CA LEU A 70 -9.33 -11.38 -16.39
C LEU A 70 -9.84 -12.79 -16.10
N VAL A 71 -9.63 -13.25 -14.89
CA VAL A 71 -10.10 -14.53 -14.38
C VAL A 71 -10.88 -14.32 -13.10
N ASN A 72 -11.91 -15.14 -12.85
CA ASN A 72 -12.60 -15.16 -11.57
C ASN A 72 -11.95 -16.23 -10.67
N PRO A 73 -11.13 -15.85 -9.67
CA PRO A 73 -10.45 -16.80 -8.78
C PRO A 73 -11.44 -17.54 -7.85
N PHE A 74 -12.68 -17.08 -7.79
CA PHE A 74 -13.73 -17.65 -6.94
C PHE A 74 -14.83 -18.36 -7.76
N ALA A 75 -14.54 -18.69 -9.02
CA ALA A 75 -15.47 -19.43 -9.88
C ALA A 75 -15.95 -20.73 -9.18
N GLY A 76 -17.23 -21.03 -9.36
CA GLY A 76 -17.88 -22.18 -8.70
C GLY A 76 -18.39 -21.93 -7.27
N LYS A 77 -18.13 -20.77 -6.68
CA LYS A 77 -18.76 -20.30 -5.43
C LYS A 77 -20.04 -19.53 -5.71
N THR A 78 -20.95 -19.47 -4.75
CA THR A 78 -22.14 -18.63 -4.84
C THR A 78 -21.75 -17.15 -4.88
N ILE A 79 -22.60 -16.29 -5.44
CA ILE A 79 -22.37 -14.82 -5.48
C ILE A 79 -22.16 -14.25 -4.07
N ALA A 80 -22.89 -14.74 -3.07
CA ALA A 80 -22.73 -14.29 -1.68
C ALA A 80 -21.34 -14.63 -1.12
N GLU A 81 -20.82 -15.85 -1.41
CA GLU A 81 -19.46 -16.26 -1.02
C GLU A 81 -18.41 -15.44 -1.77
N GLN A 82 -18.57 -15.24 -3.08
CA GLN A 82 -17.68 -14.41 -3.89
C GLN A 82 -17.62 -12.98 -3.34
N THR A 83 -18.78 -12.38 -3.01
CA THR A 83 -18.86 -11.04 -2.40
C THR A 83 -18.07 -10.98 -1.09
N SER A 84 -18.27 -11.95 -0.21
CA SER A 84 -17.57 -12.01 1.08
C SER A 84 -16.06 -12.12 0.90
N LEU A 85 -15.60 -12.93 -0.05
CA LEU A 85 -14.18 -13.10 -0.36
C LEU A 85 -13.56 -11.84 -0.98
N VAL A 86 -14.30 -11.13 -1.82
CA VAL A 86 -13.87 -9.84 -2.38
C VAL A 86 -13.69 -8.81 -1.27
N VAL A 87 -14.65 -8.70 -0.35
CA VAL A 87 -14.56 -7.77 0.80
C VAL A 87 -13.35 -8.11 1.67
N ALA A 88 -13.12 -9.40 1.97
CA ALA A 88 -11.95 -9.83 2.74
C ALA A 88 -10.64 -9.45 2.03
N ARG A 89 -10.52 -9.73 0.74
CA ARG A 89 -9.36 -9.39 -0.09
C ARG A 89 -9.07 -7.88 -0.11
N GLU A 90 -10.11 -7.07 -0.25
CA GLU A 90 -9.96 -5.60 -0.24
C GLU A 90 -9.52 -5.09 1.13
N LEU A 91 -9.99 -5.69 2.20
CA LEU A 91 -9.55 -5.37 3.56
C LEU A 91 -8.06 -5.73 3.77
N GLU A 92 -7.62 -6.89 3.28
CA GLU A 92 -6.20 -7.28 3.31
C GLU A 92 -5.33 -6.29 2.53
N ARG A 93 -5.76 -5.88 1.32
CA ARG A 93 -5.05 -4.87 0.52
C ARG A 93 -4.94 -3.52 1.22
N LYS A 94 -6.04 -3.06 1.81
CA LYS A 94 -6.06 -1.83 2.60
C LYS A 94 -5.12 -1.91 3.79
N THR A 95 -5.14 -3.02 4.51
CA THR A 95 -4.25 -3.27 5.65
C THR A 95 -2.78 -3.25 5.23
N ALA A 96 -2.44 -3.93 4.13
CA ALA A 96 -1.08 -3.95 3.61
C ALA A 96 -0.60 -2.55 3.17
N ARG A 97 -1.46 -1.77 2.51
CA ARG A 97 -1.17 -0.39 2.11
C ARG A 97 -0.91 0.48 3.35
N GLU A 98 -1.79 0.41 4.34
CA GLU A 98 -1.66 1.22 5.56
C GLU A 98 -0.40 0.87 6.34
N LYS A 99 -0.04 -0.40 6.45
CA LYS A 99 1.26 -0.83 7.00
C LYS A 99 2.43 -0.18 6.27
N GLY A 100 2.37 -0.10 4.94
CA GLY A 100 3.37 0.60 4.13
C GLY A 100 3.49 2.07 4.49
N VAL A 101 2.36 2.75 4.64
CA VAL A 101 2.29 4.17 5.06
C VAL A 101 2.90 4.36 6.44
N LYS A 102 2.51 3.55 7.43
CA LYS A 102 3.05 3.65 8.80
C LYS A 102 4.56 3.41 8.86
N LYS A 103 5.07 2.40 8.16
CA LYS A 103 6.52 2.16 8.05
C LYS A 103 7.26 3.32 7.41
N HIS A 104 6.69 3.94 6.39
CA HIS A 104 7.28 5.13 5.78
C HIS A 104 7.33 6.30 6.75
N GLN A 105 6.25 6.54 7.52
CA GLN A 105 6.21 7.57 8.56
C GLN A 105 7.26 7.32 9.66
N ILE A 106 7.43 6.08 10.12
CA ILE A 106 8.48 5.70 11.08
C ILE A 106 9.86 6.11 10.55
N LYS A 107 10.16 5.81 9.27
CA LYS A 107 11.45 6.16 8.64
C LYS A 107 11.66 7.67 8.56
N ILE A 108 10.63 8.43 8.20
CA ILE A 108 10.70 9.90 8.20
C ILE A 108 11.05 10.41 9.59
N HIS A 109 10.30 10.00 10.62
CA HIS A 109 10.53 10.46 11.98
C HIS A 109 11.89 10.04 12.54
N ALA A 110 12.39 8.84 12.17
CA ALA A 110 13.75 8.43 12.50
C ALA A 110 14.81 9.30 11.80
N GLY A 111 14.57 9.65 10.53
CA GLY A 111 15.41 10.57 9.77
C GLY A 111 15.50 11.94 10.42
N ASP A 112 14.36 12.54 10.75
CA ASP A 112 14.25 13.83 11.40
C ASP A 112 14.99 13.82 12.75
N ALA A 113 14.76 12.78 13.58
CA ALA A 113 15.42 12.66 14.89
C ALA A 113 16.94 12.46 14.78
N ILE A 114 17.42 11.76 13.73
CA ILE A 114 18.85 11.61 13.46
C ILE A 114 19.45 12.94 12.97
N GLU A 115 18.75 13.69 12.14
CA GLU A 115 19.17 15.01 11.67
C GLU A 115 19.32 16.00 12.84
N GLU A 116 18.37 15.97 13.78
CA GLU A 116 18.46 16.78 15.02
C GLU A 116 19.71 16.47 15.87
N LEU A 117 20.33 15.28 15.72
CA LEU A 117 21.56 14.92 16.40
C LEU A 117 22.83 15.44 15.75
N GLU A 118 22.79 15.93 14.50
CA GLU A 118 24.03 16.34 13.76
C GLU A 118 24.79 17.46 14.51
N TRP A 119 24.08 18.41 15.12
CA TRP A 119 24.73 19.42 15.93
C TRP A 119 25.41 18.84 17.18
N LYS A 120 24.82 17.83 17.83
CA LYS A 120 25.40 17.14 19.00
C LYS A 120 26.68 16.41 18.58
N ILE A 121 26.67 15.74 17.43
CA ILE A 121 27.83 15.05 16.87
C ILE A 121 28.97 16.04 16.59
N ASN A 122 28.67 17.17 15.98
CA ASN A 122 29.69 18.18 15.69
C ASN A 122 30.26 18.79 17.00
N ARG A 123 29.40 19.13 17.96
CA ARG A 123 29.85 19.61 19.28
C ARG A 123 30.67 18.55 20.03
N ALA A 124 30.29 17.27 19.93
CA ALA A 124 31.04 16.18 20.55
C ALA A 124 32.45 16.03 19.98
N LYS A 125 32.65 16.23 18.68
CA LYS A 125 33.96 16.26 18.04
C LYS A 125 34.84 17.35 18.62
N ASP A 126 34.31 18.57 18.82
CA ASP A 126 35.05 19.68 19.37
C ASP A 126 35.43 19.42 20.84
N ILE A 127 34.51 18.88 21.66
CA ILE A 127 34.75 18.52 23.05
C ILE A 127 35.84 17.45 23.15
N ASP A 128 35.77 16.41 22.34
CA ASP A 128 36.75 15.32 22.35
C ASP A 128 38.13 15.79 21.88
N ALA A 129 38.18 16.69 20.90
CA ALA A 129 39.45 17.31 20.44
C ALA A 129 40.11 18.13 21.57
N ILE A 130 39.32 18.87 22.35
CA ILE A 130 39.84 19.65 23.50
C ILE A 130 40.32 18.71 24.62
N ASN A 131 39.58 17.62 24.89
CA ASN A 131 39.88 16.72 26.02
C ASN A 131 40.87 15.59 25.65
N GLY A 132 41.24 15.45 24.39
CA GLY A 132 42.16 14.40 23.92
C GLY A 132 41.56 12.98 24.03
N ASN A 133 40.23 12.84 23.90
CA ASN A 133 39.55 11.54 23.97
C ASN A 133 38.46 11.42 22.88
N THR A 134 37.61 10.38 22.94
CA THR A 134 36.55 10.10 21.97
C THR A 134 35.21 9.77 22.66
N ASN A 135 35.04 10.11 23.92
CA ASN A 135 33.90 9.66 24.73
C ASN A 135 32.59 10.35 24.33
N ALA A 136 32.62 11.67 24.10
CA ALA A 136 31.44 12.45 23.71
C ALA A 136 30.95 12.04 22.32
N LEU A 137 31.87 11.85 21.39
CA LEU A 137 31.55 11.42 20.02
C LEU A 137 30.96 10.01 20.00
N ARG A 138 31.51 9.09 20.80
CA ARG A 138 30.97 7.73 20.94
C ARG A 138 29.54 7.74 21.48
N ALA A 139 29.29 8.57 22.52
CA ALA A 139 27.94 8.70 23.07
C ALA A 139 26.93 9.24 22.06
N ALA A 140 27.32 10.25 21.29
CA ALA A 140 26.44 10.82 20.25
C ALA A 140 26.14 9.80 19.11
N TYR A 141 27.12 8.99 18.72
CA TYR A 141 26.88 7.92 17.74
C TYR A 141 26.04 6.78 18.30
N GLN A 142 26.16 6.48 19.61
CA GLN A 142 25.28 5.50 20.26
C GLN A 142 23.83 5.97 20.25
N GLU A 143 23.57 7.23 20.60
CA GLU A 143 22.22 7.83 20.57
C GLU A 143 21.59 7.70 19.15
N ARG A 144 22.40 7.96 18.11
CA ARG A 144 21.96 7.78 16.71
C ARG A 144 21.64 6.33 16.38
N GLU A 145 22.45 5.38 16.84
CA GLU A 145 22.23 3.95 16.61
C GLU A 145 20.99 3.46 17.37
N ASP A 146 20.77 3.95 18.59
CA ASP A 146 19.57 3.63 19.38
C ASP A 146 18.27 4.04 18.66
N ILE A 147 18.25 5.21 18.00
CA ILE A 147 17.11 5.62 17.16
C ILE A 147 16.88 4.63 16.02
N ARG A 148 17.93 4.16 15.35
CA ARG A 148 17.83 3.17 14.26
C ARG A 148 17.29 1.83 14.75
N VAL A 149 17.79 1.35 15.88
CA VAL A 149 17.34 0.10 16.50
C VAL A 149 15.85 0.19 16.86
N LYS A 150 15.45 1.27 17.53
CA LYS A 150 14.06 1.53 17.89
C LYS A 150 13.15 1.66 16.67
N SER A 151 13.58 2.36 15.62
CA SER A 151 12.85 2.49 14.37
C SER A 151 12.63 1.13 13.69
N ASN A 152 13.67 0.28 13.63
CA ASN A 152 13.55 -1.06 13.07
C ASN A 152 12.58 -1.94 13.89
N ALA A 153 12.60 -1.83 15.21
CA ALA A 153 11.66 -2.54 16.08
C ALA A 153 10.22 -2.07 15.83
N ALA A 154 9.98 -0.76 15.73
CA ALA A 154 8.68 -0.19 15.41
C ALA A 154 8.15 -0.64 14.03
N GLU A 155 9.02 -0.73 13.00
CA GLU A 155 8.65 -1.30 11.70
C GLU A 155 8.25 -2.78 11.79
N ALA A 156 8.92 -3.55 12.65
CA ALA A 156 8.58 -4.95 12.89
C ALA A 156 7.25 -5.09 13.65
N GLU A 157 6.98 -4.21 14.62
CA GLU A 157 5.68 -4.16 15.32
C GLU A 157 4.55 -3.90 14.32
N VAL A 158 4.66 -2.88 13.47
CA VAL A 158 3.65 -2.60 12.42
C VAL A 158 3.48 -3.79 11.48
N ALA A 159 4.57 -4.49 11.14
CA ALA A 159 4.47 -5.69 10.30
C ALA A 159 3.66 -6.81 10.95
N ALA A 160 3.76 -6.95 12.26
CA ALA A 160 3.09 -8.01 13.05
C ALA A 160 1.60 -7.74 13.30
N LEU A 161 1.11 -6.50 13.20
CA LEU A 161 -0.32 -6.17 13.36
C LEU A 161 -1.16 -6.96 12.36
N THR A 162 -2.34 -7.40 12.76
CA THR A 162 -3.17 -8.30 11.95
C THR A 162 -4.42 -7.64 11.40
N SER A 163 -4.96 -6.64 12.08
CA SER A 163 -6.19 -5.96 11.67
C SER A 163 -5.92 -4.56 11.11
N TYR A 164 -6.82 -4.10 10.24
CA TYR A 164 -6.79 -2.75 9.69
C TYR A 164 -6.88 -1.67 10.79
N ASP A 165 -7.76 -1.89 11.76
CA ASP A 165 -8.00 -0.93 12.85
C ASP A 165 -6.77 -0.79 13.76
N GLU A 166 -6.08 -1.89 14.08
CA GLU A 166 -4.80 -1.85 14.83
C GLU A 166 -3.75 -1.05 14.07
N VAL A 167 -3.63 -1.26 12.77
CA VAL A 167 -2.66 -0.53 11.95
C VAL A 167 -3.01 0.96 11.89
N CYS A 168 -4.28 1.32 11.73
CA CYS A 168 -4.72 2.72 11.74
C CYS A 168 -4.44 3.41 13.07
N ALA A 169 -4.66 2.70 14.19
CA ALA A 169 -4.46 3.23 15.53
C ALA A 169 -2.98 3.33 15.94
N TYR A 170 -2.06 2.68 15.22
CA TYR A 170 -0.63 2.70 15.55
C TYR A 170 -0.05 4.12 15.39
N ASP A 171 0.59 4.62 16.46
CA ASP A 171 1.32 5.89 16.41
C ASP A 171 2.77 5.68 15.94
N PRO A 172 3.13 6.17 14.75
CA PRO A 172 4.47 6.00 14.19
C PRO A 172 5.57 6.78 14.92
N ARG A 173 5.24 7.57 15.96
CA ARG A 173 6.20 8.30 16.81
C ARG A 173 6.39 7.68 18.19
N ALA A 174 5.54 6.74 18.60
CA ALA A 174 5.57 6.19 19.95
C ALA A 174 6.95 5.66 20.39
N TYR A 175 7.73 5.09 19.45
CA TYR A 175 9.07 4.57 19.72
C TYR A 175 10.13 5.63 20.07
N LEU A 176 9.91 6.91 19.72
CA LEU A 176 10.83 8.00 20.04
C LEU A 176 10.72 8.44 21.51
N THR A 177 9.58 8.15 22.15
CA THR A 177 9.29 8.56 23.54
C THR A 177 9.48 7.43 24.56
N SER A 178 9.76 6.21 24.11
CA SER A 178 9.96 5.00 24.90
C SER A 178 11.42 4.77 25.37
#